data_3c0da892f6473a1131c8d151149f58aa
#
_entry.id   3c0da892f6473a1131c8d151149f58aa
#
_cell.length_a   1.000
_cell.length_b   1.000
_cell.length_c   1.000
_cell.angle_alpha   90.00
_cell.angle_beta   90.00
_cell.angle_gamma   90.00
#
_symmetry.space_group_name_H-M   'P 1'
#
loop_
_entity.id
_entity.type
_entity.pdbx_description
1 polymer ?
#
loop_
_entity_poly.entity_id
_entity_poly.type
_entity_poly.pdbx_seq_one_letter_code
_entity_poly.pdbx_strand_id
1 'polypeptide(L)'
;MKLLIAIINKRDIRHLSDALVDDGIRFTEIGSTGGFLRAGNVTLLIGLEDQHVERTLSVIQSHCHAREEAVNVAHVGTQLDALGMGEAITTMVGGAQVFIVHVERVVVV
;
A
#
# COMPACT_ATOMS: atom_id res chain seq x y z
N MET A 1 -6.14 10.62 -19.71
CA MET A 1 -6.43 10.34 -18.31
C MET A 1 -6.13 8.88 -17.97
N LYS A 2 -5.60 8.66 -16.83
CA LYS A 2 -5.28 7.31 -16.32
C LYS A 2 -5.97 7.06 -14.98
N LEU A 3 -6.26 5.81 -14.72
CA LEU A 3 -6.71 5.33 -13.43
C LEU A 3 -5.58 4.49 -12.81
N LEU A 4 -5.11 4.90 -11.67
CA LEU A 4 -4.15 4.12 -10.89
C LEU A 4 -4.92 3.30 -9.87
N ILE A 5 -4.68 2.00 -9.90
CA ILE A 5 -5.20 1.06 -8.90
C ILE A 5 -4.01 0.65 -8.07
N ALA A 6 -3.89 1.22 -6.88
CA ALA A 6 -2.72 1.05 -6.04
C ALA A 6 -3.04 0.14 -4.86
N ILE A 7 -2.29 -0.96 -4.77
CA ILE A 7 -2.38 -1.90 -3.66
C ILE A 7 -1.28 -1.53 -2.67
N ILE A 8 -1.68 -1.03 -1.52
CA ILE A 8 -0.79 -0.42 -0.53
C ILE A 8 -0.80 -1.25 0.74
N ASN A 9 0.37 -1.47 1.32
CA ASN A 9 0.46 -2.13 2.62
C ASN A 9 -0.23 -1.27 3.68
N LYS A 10 -0.99 -1.91 4.54
CA LYS A 10 -1.74 -1.26 5.62
C LYS A 10 -0.86 -0.38 6.51
N ARG A 11 0.41 -0.73 6.68
CA ARG A 11 1.35 0.04 7.49
C ARG A 11 1.75 1.37 6.86
N ASP A 12 1.62 1.48 5.53
CA ASP A 12 2.04 2.66 4.79
C ASP A 12 0.87 3.60 4.48
N ILE A 13 -0.37 3.13 4.62
CA ILE A 13 -1.53 3.85 4.10
C ILE A 13 -1.74 5.21 4.76
N ARG A 14 -1.49 5.33 6.05
CA ARG A 14 -1.72 6.58 6.78
C ARG A 14 -0.81 7.69 6.27
N HIS A 15 0.49 7.43 6.21
CA HIS A 15 1.46 8.41 5.74
C HIS A 15 1.29 8.72 4.26
N LEU A 16 0.98 7.69 3.45
CA LEU A 16 0.71 7.89 2.05
C LEU A 16 -0.53 8.76 1.83
N SER A 17 -1.62 8.48 2.54
CA SER A 17 -2.85 9.25 2.43
C SER A 17 -2.60 10.73 2.74
N ASP A 18 -1.88 11.01 3.82
CA ASP A 18 -1.53 12.37 4.20
C ASP A 18 -0.71 13.06 3.11
N ALA A 19 0.26 12.36 2.54
CA ALA A 19 1.10 12.90 1.47
C ALA A 19 0.30 13.18 0.20
N LEU A 20 -0.63 12.30 -0.16
CA LEU A 20 -1.50 12.51 -1.32
C LEU A 20 -2.40 13.72 -1.13
N VAL A 21 -2.99 13.87 0.05
CA VAL A 21 -3.82 15.02 0.38
C VAL A 21 -3.02 16.32 0.31
N ASP A 22 -1.81 16.32 0.87
CA ASP A 22 -0.93 17.49 0.85
C ASP A 22 -0.55 17.91 -0.58
N ASP A 23 -0.43 16.95 -1.47
CA ASP A 23 -0.14 17.19 -2.90
C ASP A 23 -1.39 17.52 -3.72
N GLY A 24 -2.55 17.57 -3.10
CA GLY A 24 -3.81 17.85 -3.79
C GLY A 24 -4.32 16.70 -4.65
N ILE A 25 -3.86 15.50 -4.41
CA ILE A 25 -4.25 14.31 -5.17
C ILE A 25 -5.46 13.68 -4.51
N ARG A 26 -6.53 13.51 -5.28
CA ARG A 26 -7.75 12.85 -4.82
C ARG A 26 -7.65 11.35 -5.02
N PHE A 27 -8.11 10.62 -4.04
CA PHE A 27 -8.16 9.16 -4.12
C PHE A 27 -9.40 8.63 -3.41
N THR A 28 -9.78 7.41 -3.78
CA THR A 28 -10.83 6.66 -3.12
C THR A 28 -10.24 5.39 -2.55
N GLU A 29 -10.45 5.16 -1.27
CA GLU A 29 -10.02 3.93 -0.62
C GLU A 29 -11.12 2.89 -0.73
N ILE A 30 -10.76 1.70 -1.19
CA ILE A 30 -11.70 0.60 -1.35
C ILE A 30 -11.52 -0.41 -0.23
N GLY A 31 -12.59 -0.66 0.51
CA GLY A 31 -12.68 -1.79 1.42
C GLY A 31 -13.21 -3.00 0.66
N SER A 32 -12.47 -4.08 0.64
CA SER A 32 -12.89 -5.31 0.02
C SER A 32 -12.42 -6.53 0.81
N THR A 33 -13.03 -7.68 0.53
CA THR A 33 -12.63 -8.96 1.10
C THR A 33 -11.99 -9.79 0.00
N GLY A 34 -10.72 -9.71 -0.16
CA GLY A 34 -10.01 -10.46 -1.18
C GLY A 34 -8.63 -10.86 -0.71
N GLY A 35 -7.87 -11.51 -1.56
CA GLY A 35 -6.52 -11.95 -1.24
C GLY A 35 -5.61 -10.80 -0.85
N PHE A 36 -5.73 -9.65 -1.50
CA PHE A 36 -4.94 -8.48 -1.17
C PHE A 36 -5.27 -7.91 0.21
N LEU A 37 -6.54 -7.89 0.57
CA LEU A 37 -6.96 -7.40 1.87
C LEU A 37 -6.53 -8.35 3.00
N ARG A 38 -6.58 -9.65 2.74
CA ARG A 38 -6.10 -10.66 3.70
C ARG A 38 -4.62 -10.54 4.00
N ALA A 39 -3.86 -10.05 3.03
CA ALA A 39 -2.43 -9.78 3.21
C ALA A 39 -2.16 -8.47 3.97
N GLY A 40 -3.19 -7.79 4.47
CA GLY A 40 -3.04 -6.53 5.16
C GLY A 40 -2.82 -5.36 4.22
N ASN A 41 -3.43 -5.39 3.05
CA ASN A 41 -3.32 -4.34 2.05
C ASN A 41 -4.61 -3.52 1.95
N VAL A 42 -4.46 -2.33 1.40
CA VAL A 42 -5.54 -1.41 1.11
C VAL A 42 -5.46 -1.02 -0.35
N THR A 43 -6.58 -0.89 -1.01
CA THR A 43 -6.62 -0.49 -2.41
C THR A 43 -7.06 0.96 -2.54
N LEU A 44 -6.30 1.74 -3.30
CA LEU A 44 -6.66 3.12 -3.65
C LEU A 44 -6.97 3.21 -5.14
N LEU A 45 -8.01 3.97 -5.47
CA LEU A 45 -8.30 4.38 -6.84
C LEU A 45 -7.94 5.85 -7.00
N ILE A 46 -7.09 6.15 -7.98
CA ILE A 46 -6.62 7.50 -8.23
C ILE A 46 -6.79 7.81 -9.71
N GLY A 47 -7.74 8.68 -10.05
CA GLY A 47 -7.93 9.15 -11.42
C GLY A 47 -7.09 10.40 -11.66
N LEU A 48 -6.28 10.40 -12.71
CA LEU A 48 -5.33 11.48 -12.99
C LEU A 48 -5.24 11.80 -14.48
N GLU A 49 -4.96 13.07 -14.76
CA GLU A 49 -4.47 13.43 -16.07
C GLU A 49 -3.07 12.83 -16.29
N ASP A 50 -2.74 12.51 -17.53
CA ASP A 50 -1.49 11.82 -17.86
C ASP A 50 -0.26 12.55 -17.31
N GLN A 51 -0.28 13.87 -17.32
CA GLN A 51 0.84 14.70 -16.84
C GLN A 51 1.11 14.59 -15.35
N HIS A 52 0.17 14.10 -14.57
CA HIS A 52 0.29 13.97 -13.11
C HIS A 52 0.67 12.57 -12.65
N VAL A 53 0.74 11.60 -13.56
CA VAL A 53 0.98 10.19 -13.23
C VAL A 53 2.35 10.00 -12.58
N GLU A 54 3.40 10.52 -13.20
CA GLU A 54 4.77 10.33 -12.71
C GLU A 54 4.98 10.95 -11.33
N ARG A 55 4.42 12.13 -11.10
CA ARG A 55 4.50 12.78 -9.79
C ARG A 55 3.79 11.94 -8.72
N THR A 56 2.61 11.41 -9.03
CA THR A 56 1.85 10.58 -8.09
C THR A 56 2.59 9.28 -7.80
N LEU A 57 3.20 8.66 -8.80
CA LEU A 57 4.03 7.46 -8.60
C LEU A 57 5.21 7.75 -7.70
N SER A 58 5.83 8.92 -7.84
CA SER A 58 6.94 9.34 -6.95
C SER A 58 6.49 9.47 -5.50
N VAL A 59 5.32 10.03 -5.26
CA VAL A 59 4.76 10.13 -3.91
C VAL A 59 4.52 8.75 -3.32
N ILE A 60 3.92 7.86 -4.10
CA ILE A 60 3.67 6.48 -3.65
C ILE A 60 4.99 5.77 -3.32
N GLN A 61 5.96 5.86 -4.21
CA GLN A 61 7.27 5.22 -4.02
C GLN A 61 7.98 5.73 -2.78
N SER A 62 7.89 7.02 -2.51
CA SER A 62 8.56 7.63 -1.35
C SER A 62 8.01 7.13 -0.02
N HIS A 63 6.75 6.69 0.02
CA HIS A 63 6.07 6.30 1.25
C HIS A 63 5.81 4.80 1.37
N CYS A 64 6.03 4.04 0.30
CA CYS A 64 5.61 2.64 0.22
C CYS A 64 6.70 1.69 -0.23
N HIS A 65 7.96 2.06 -0.10
CA HIS A 65 9.05 1.17 -0.52
C HIS A 65 9.11 -0.10 0.34
N ALA A 66 9.42 -1.22 -0.31
CA ALA A 66 9.60 -2.49 0.38
C ALA A 66 10.83 -2.40 1.30
N ARG A 67 10.69 -2.94 2.49
CA ARG A 67 11.73 -2.91 3.50
C ARG A 67 11.65 -4.13 4.40
N GLU A 68 12.77 -4.45 5.04
CA GLU A 68 12.80 -5.49 6.06
C GLU A 68 12.33 -4.92 7.40
N GLU A 69 11.55 -5.70 8.12
CA GLU A 69 11.08 -5.35 9.44
C GLU A 69 11.17 -6.56 10.36
N ALA A 70 11.63 -6.33 11.58
CA ALA A 70 11.70 -7.38 12.58
C ALA A 70 10.29 -7.72 13.07
N VAL A 71 9.94 -8.98 12.99
CA VAL A 71 8.66 -9.49 13.48
C VAL A 71 8.92 -10.36 14.69
N ASN A 72 8.17 -10.11 15.76
CA ASN A 72 8.28 -10.93 16.96
C ASN A 72 7.62 -12.29 16.72
N VAL A 73 8.43 -13.36 16.76
CA VAL A 73 7.95 -14.73 16.56
C VAL A 73 7.18 -15.28 17.73
N ALA A 74 7.09 -14.57 18.85
CA ALA A 74 6.34 -15.02 20.02
C ALA A 74 4.86 -15.31 19.72
N HIS A 75 4.33 -14.67 18.68
CA HIS A 75 2.97 -14.88 18.22
C HIS A 75 2.80 -16.10 17.31
N VAL A 76 3.90 -16.69 16.86
CA VAL A 76 3.89 -17.76 15.87
C VAL A 76 3.98 -19.14 16.52
N GLY A 77 4.51 -19.22 17.72
CA GLY A 77 4.56 -20.48 18.45
C GLY A 77 5.21 -20.35 19.81
N THR A 78 4.46 -20.70 20.82
CA THR A 78 4.93 -20.73 22.21
C THR A 78 6.10 -21.69 22.41
N GLN A 79 6.26 -22.68 21.51
CA GLN A 79 7.36 -23.63 21.57
C GLN A 79 8.72 -23.01 21.31
N LEU A 80 8.77 -22.02 20.44
CA LEU A 80 10.01 -21.31 20.12
C LEU A 80 10.47 -20.46 21.32
N ASP A 81 9.54 -19.82 21.99
CA ASP A 81 9.82 -19.05 23.21
C ASP A 81 10.26 -19.95 24.35
N ALA A 82 9.62 -21.10 24.52
CA ALA A 82 9.96 -22.07 25.54
C ALA A 82 11.36 -22.65 25.35
N LEU A 83 11.83 -22.70 24.12
CA LEU A 83 13.18 -23.17 23.78
C LEU A 83 14.22 -22.04 23.82
N GLY A 84 13.85 -20.82 24.20
CA GLY A 84 14.72 -19.67 24.18
C GLY A 84 15.05 -19.19 22.78
N MET A 85 14.25 -19.57 21.80
CA MET A 85 14.42 -19.21 20.40
C MET A 85 13.47 -18.08 19.97
N GLY A 86 12.98 -17.30 20.93
CA GLY A 86 12.10 -16.18 20.71
C GLY A 86 12.77 -14.97 20.07
N GLU A 87 13.59 -15.19 19.06
CA GLU A 87 14.25 -14.14 18.33
C GLU A 87 13.31 -13.55 17.30
N ALA A 88 13.46 -12.24 17.07
CA ALA A 88 12.74 -11.59 15.98
C ALA A 88 13.27 -12.11 14.64
N ILE A 89 12.38 -12.51 13.77
CA ILE A 89 12.72 -12.81 12.37
C ILE A 89 12.46 -11.59 11.52
N THR A 90 13.24 -11.42 10.48
CA THR A 90 13.07 -10.33 9.53
C THR A 90 12.12 -10.77 8.43
N THR A 91 11.16 -9.93 8.10
CA THR A 91 10.27 -10.14 6.97
C THR A 91 10.18 -8.88 6.12
N MET A 92 9.88 -9.05 4.85
CA MET A 92 9.67 -7.92 3.97
C MET A 92 8.29 -7.35 4.19
N VAL A 93 8.22 -6.04 4.41
CA VAL A 93 6.97 -5.31 4.55
C VAL A 93 6.99 -4.07 3.67
N GLY A 94 5.82 -3.52 3.44
CA GLY A 94 5.68 -2.32 2.62
C GLY A 94 5.76 -2.61 1.14
N GLY A 95 6.05 -1.59 0.38
CA GLY A 95 5.97 -1.61 -1.07
C GLY A 95 4.56 -1.36 -1.54
N ALA A 96 4.42 -1.19 -2.84
CA ALA A 96 3.13 -0.97 -3.47
C ALA A 96 3.10 -1.62 -4.85
N GLN A 97 1.92 -2.05 -5.24
CA GLN A 97 1.69 -2.50 -6.60
C GLN A 97 0.68 -1.55 -7.24
N VAL A 98 1.06 -0.94 -8.34
CA VAL A 98 0.22 0.06 -9.00
C VAL A 98 -0.07 -0.40 -10.41
N PHE A 99 -1.35 -0.58 -10.70
CA PHE A 99 -1.84 -0.84 -12.06
C PHE A 99 -2.24 0.51 -12.67
N ILE A 100 -1.74 0.79 -13.85
CA ILE A 100 -2.05 2.01 -14.58
C ILE A 100 -2.92 1.64 -15.75
N VAL A 101 -4.16 2.13 -15.75
CA VAL A 101 -5.17 1.78 -16.73
C VAL A 101 -5.58 3.02 -17.50
N HIS A 102 -5.69 2.91 -18.81
CA HIS A 102 -6.19 3.99 -19.63
C HIS A 102 -7.69 4.20 -19.38
N VAL A 103 -8.09 5.44 -19.18
CA VAL A 103 -9.50 5.80 -19.00
C VAL A 103 -10.02 6.36 -20.30
N GLU A 104 -11.00 5.70 -20.89
CA GLU A 104 -11.62 6.15 -22.13
C GLU A 104 -12.35 7.48 -21.93
N ARG A 105 -13.14 7.57 -20.86
CA ARG A 105 -13.81 8.82 -20.48
C ARG A 105 -14.35 8.74 -19.06
N VAL A 106 -14.56 9.91 -18.48
CA VAL A 106 -15.23 10.05 -17.18
C VAL A 106 -16.53 10.81 -17.38
N VAL A 107 -17.60 10.30 -16.84
CA VAL A 107 -18.90 10.94 -16.88
C VAL A 107 -19.34 11.24 -15.45
N VAL A 108 -19.60 12.51 -15.17
CA VAL A 108 -20.13 12.94 -13.87
C VAL A 108 -21.61 13.21 -14.05
N VAL A 109 -22.40 12.51 -13.30
CA VAL A 109 -23.87 12.61 -13.40
C VAL A 109 -24.47 13.31 -12.20
#